data_8c9bfbe693afe3f5453e732661fd86f6
#
_entry.id   8c9bfbe693afe3f5453e732661fd86f6
#
_cell.length_a   1.000
_cell.length_b   1.000
_cell.length_c   1.000
_cell.angle_alpha   90.00
_cell.angle_beta   90.00
_cell.angle_gamma   90.00
#
_symmetry.space_group_name_H-M   'P 1'
#
loop_
_entity.id
_entity.type
_entity.pdbx_description
1 polymer ?
#
loop_
_entity_poly.entity_id
_entity_poly.type
_entity_poly.pdbx_seq_one_letter_code
_entity_poly.pdbx_strand_id
1 'polypeptide(L)' 'MNYITFNEIIEVNGLLEEKGLNFKVHLRDACGKQSCWFEPLGNCACEGRYEEMYQVVEEYFRRKGQKIAFDETKLNFFAV' A
#
# COMPACT_ATOMS: atom_id res chain seq x y z
N MET A 1 -4.46 -14.81 11.72
CA MET A 1 -4.19 -13.41 12.05
C MET A 1 -3.38 -12.80 10.93
N ASN A 2 -3.85 -11.70 10.39
CA ASN A 2 -3.23 -11.09 9.21
C ASN A 2 -2.30 -9.97 9.63
N TYR A 3 -1.01 -10.18 9.38
CA TYR A 3 0.00 -9.17 9.65
C TYR A 3 0.68 -8.78 8.37
N ILE A 4 0.90 -7.49 8.21
CA ILE A 4 1.70 -6.97 7.13
C ILE A 4 3.14 -6.86 7.64
N THR A 5 4.09 -7.42 6.91
CA THR A 5 5.49 -7.42 7.29
C THR A 5 6.25 -6.32 6.56
N PHE A 6 7.40 -5.92 7.11
CA PHE A 6 8.26 -4.96 6.43
C PHE A 6 8.75 -5.49 5.09
N ASN A 7 8.99 -6.80 4.99
CA ASN A 7 9.39 -7.38 3.71
C ASN A 7 8.31 -7.20 2.65
N GLU A 8 7.05 -7.35 3.04
CA GLU A 8 5.94 -7.12 2.11
C GLU A 8 5.87 -5.66 1.69
N ILE A 9 6.14 -4.73 2.60
CA ILE A 9 6.18 -3.32 2.26
C ILE A 9 7.30 -3.02 1.26
N ILE A 10 8.48 -3.59 1.48
CA ILE A 10 9.60 -3.43 0.56
C ILE A 10 9.24 -3.99 -0.81
N GLU A 11 8.63 -5.16 -0.86
CA GLU A 11 8.25 -5.79 -2.12
C GLU A 11 7.21 -4.97 -2.88
N VAL A 12 6.17 -4.50 -2.19
CA VAL A 12 5.12 -3.74 -2.86
C VAL A 12 5.65 -2.40 -3.36
N ASN A 13 6.55 -1.77 -2.60
CA ASN A 13 7.19 -0.54 -3.06
C ASN A 13 8.05 -0.77 -4.29
N GLY A 14 8.73 -1.91 -4.35
CA GLY A 14 9.48 -2.31 -5.54
C GLY A 14 8.59 -2.48 -6.75
N LEU A 15 7.41 -3.08 -6.57
CA LEU A 15 6.44 -3.21 -7.66
C LEU A 15 5.93 -1.87 -8.16
N LEU A 16 5.64 -0.96 -7.24
CA LEU A 16 5.17 0.38 -7.61
C LEU A 16 6.23 1.11 -8.41
N GLU A 17 7.47 1.05 -7.97
CA GLU A 17 8.58 1.66 -8.69
C GLU A 17 8.75 1.04 -10.07
N GLU A 18 8.68 -0.27 -10.16
CA GLU A 18 8.83 -1.00 -11.42
C GLU A 18 7.77 -0.60 -12.43
N LYS A 19 6.57 -0.31 -11.97
CA LYS A 19 5.46 0.10 -12.83
C LYS A 19 5.42 1.60 -13.09
N GLY A 20 6.40 2.33 -12.60
CA GLY A 20 6.47 3.77 -12.80
C GLY A 20 5.43 4.54 -12.01
N LEU A 21 4.93 3.95 -10.93
CA LEU A 21 3.98 4.62 -10.05
C LEU A 21 4.74 5.30 -8.93
N ASN A 22 4.63 6.62 -8.87
CA ASN A 22 5.39 7.42 -7.90
C ASN A 22 4.65 7.52 -6.57
N PHE A 23 4.50 6.38 -5.93
CA PHE A 23 3.92 6.28 -4.60
C PHE A 23 4.79 5.38 -3.74
N LYS A 24 4.80 5.67 -2.46
CA LYS A 24 5.49 4.85 -1.49
C LYS A 24 4.52 4.44 -0.39
N VAL A 25 4.55 3.16 -0.04
CA VAL A 25 3.73 2.63 1.05
C VAL A 25 4.57 2.65 2.32
N HIS A 26 3.99 3.11 3.39
CA HIS A 26 4.61 3.12 4.72
C HIS A 26 3.80 2.25 5.67
N LEU A 27 4.49 1.66 6.61
CA LEU A 27 3.86 0.84 7.65
C LEU A 27 4.09 1.48 9.02
N ARG A 28 3.04 1.61 9.77
CA ARG A 28 3.10 2.03 11.16
C ARG A 28 2.55 0.92 12.03
N ASP A 29 3.32 0.52 13.02
CA ASP A 29 2.90 -0.51 13.96
C ASP A 29 2.98 0.09 15.37
N ALA A 30 1.82 0.41 15.92
CA ALA A 30 1.74 1.03 17.24
C ALA A 30 0.68 0.33 18.06
N CYS A 31 1.03 -0.06 19.28
CA CYS A 31 0.12 -0.66 20.24
C CYS A 31 -0.61 -1.89 19.70
N GLY A 32 0.09 -2.71 18.93
CA GLY A 32 -0.47 -3.93 18.37
C GLY A 32 -1.41 -3.71 17.19
N LYS A 33 -1.54 -2.47 16.73
CA LYS A 33 -2.34 -2.17 15.55
C LYS A 33 -1.45 -1.68 14.44
N GLN A 34 -1.62 -2.28 13.27
CA GLN A 34 -0.88 -1.88 12.09
C GLN A 34 -1.75 -1.00 11.22
N SER A 35 -1.17 0.04 10.67
CA SER A 35 -1.80 0.79 9.60
C SER A 35 -0.75 1.16 8.58
N CYS A 36 -1.16 1.18 7.32
CA CYS A 36 -0.29 1.56 6.23
C CYS A 36 -0.88 2.80 5.57
N TRP A 37 0.00 3.61 5.00
CA TRP A 37 -0.48 4.78 4.27
C TRP A 37 0.37 4.98 3.02
N PHE A 38 -0.14 5.80 2.11
CA PHE A 38 0.51 6.07 0.85
C PHE A 38 1.10 7.47 0.86
N GLU A 39 2.33 7.57 0.40
CA GLU A 39 3.00 8.86 0.22
C GLU A 39 3.17 9.10 -1.27
N PRO A 40 2.56 10.14 -1.83
CA PRO A 40 2.84 10.49 -3.23
C PRO A 40 4.23 11.09 -3.35
N LEU A 41 4.96 10.64 -4.36
CA LEU A 41 6.31 11.10 -4.63
C LEU A 41 6.30 12.01 -5.84
N GLY A 42 6.71 13.26 -5.65
CA GLY A 42 6.76 14.24 -6.73
C GLY A 42 5.38 14.68 -7.17
N ASN A 43 5.28 15.13 -8.40
CA ASN A 43 4.04 15.72 -8.96
C ASN A 43 3.07 14.71 -9.54
N CYS A 44 3.41 13.44 -9.52
CA CYS A 44 2.62 12.41 -10.20
C CYS A 44 1.29 12.13 -9.56
N ALA A 45 1.14 12.50 -8.30
CA ALA A 45 -0.13 12.31 -7.59
C ALA A 45 -1.27 13.08 -8.25
N CYS A 46 -0.95 14.16 -8.97
CA CYS A 46 -1.94 14.98 -9.62
C CYS A 46 -2.50 14.37 -10.90
N GLU A 47 -1.92 13.28 -11.38
CA GLU A 47 -2.28 12.69 -12.65
C GLU A 47 -3.31 11.57 -12.54
N GLY A 48 -3.90 11.37 -11.38
CA GLY A 48 -4.97 10.40 -11.21
C GLY A 48 -4.55 8.94 -11.26
N ARG A 49 -3.29 8.65 -11.00
CA ARG A 49 -2.80 7.27 -11.05
C ARG A 49 -3.06 6.50 -9.75
N TYR A 50 -3.86 7.06 -8.86
CA TYR A 50 -4.21 6.38 -7.62
C TYR A 50 -4.91 5.06 -7.87
N GLU A 51 -5.78 4.99 -8.89
CA GLU A 51 -6.49 3.76 -9.21
C GLU A 51 -5.53 2.62 -9.56
N GLU A 52 -4.52 2.92 -10.36
CA GLU A 52 -3.51 1.92 -10.70
C GLU A 52 -2.74 1.48 -9.45
N MET A 53 -2.39 2.44 -8.62
CA MET A 53 -1.67 2.15 -7.39
C MET A 53 -2.49 1.24 -6.48
N TYR A 54 -3.77 1.54 -6.29
CA TYR A 54 -4.65 0.70 -5.48
C TYR A 54 -4.72 -0.72 -6.03
N GLN A 55 -4.85 -0.87 -7.34
CA GLN A 55 -4.92 -2.18 -7.96
C GLN A 55 -3.65 -2.99 -7.73
N VAL A 56 -2.50 -2.37 -7.86
CA VAL A 56 -1.22 -3.05 -7.63
C VAL A 56 -1.12 -3.51 -6.19
N VAL A 57 -1.44 -2.65 -5.25
CA VAL A 57 -1.34 -2.96 -3.82
C VAL A 57 -2.31 -4.07 -3.44
N GLU A 58 -3.56 -3.96 -3.86
CA GLU A 58 -4.55 -4.99 -3.55
C GLU A 58 -4.18 -6.34 -4.14
N GLU A 59 -3.72 -6.36 -5.38
CA GLU A 59 -3.35 -7.59 -6.04
C GLU A 59 -2.14 -8.22 -5.37
N TYR A 60 -1.16 -7.41 -4.99
CA TYR A 60 0.01 -7.93 -4.29
C TYR A 60 -0.37 -8.67 -3.02
N PHE A 61 -1.18 -8.03 -2.16
CA PHE A 61 -1.56 -8.64 -0.90
C PHE A 61 -2.48 -9.83 -1.10
N ARG A 62 -3.34 -9.79 -2.10
CA ARG A 62 -4.18 -10.94 -2.43
C ARG A 62 -3.35 -12.16 -2.81
N ARG A 63 -2.28 -11.95 -3.57
CA ARG A 63 -1.36 -13.03 -3.94
C ARG A 63 -0.64 -13.61 -2.73
N LYS A 64 -0.43 -12.80 -1.72
CA LYS A 64 0.17 -13.26 -0.47
C LYS A 64 -0.84 -13.92 0.47
N GLY A 65 -2.07 -14.05 0.05
CA GLY A 65 -3.13 -14.62 0.88
C GLY A 65 -3.63 -13.68 1.94
N GLN A 66 -3.38 -12.39 1.79
CA GLN A 66 -3.82 -11.39 2.75
C GLN A 66 -4.94 -10.54 2.18
N LYS A 67 -5.85 -10.17 3.07
CA LYS A 67 -6.95 -9.29 2.72
C LYS A 67 -6.72 -7.96 3.39
N ILE A 68 -6.86 -6.89 2.63
CA ILE A 68 -6.70 -5.54 3.16
C ILE A 68 -7.98 -4.74 2.95
N ALA A 69 -8.16 -3.74 3.80
CA ALA A 69 -9.28 -2.81 3.69
C ALA A 69 -8.74 -1.39 3.74
N PHE A 70 -9.36 -0.51 2.98
CA PHE A 70 -9.01 0.90 2.96
C PHE A 70 -9.95 1.68 3.88
N ASP A 71 -9.44 2.78 4.45
CA ASP A 71 -10.31 3.66 5.22
C ASP A 71 -11.15 4.54 4.28
N GLU A 72 -11.95 5.43 4.85
CA GLU A 72 -12.86 6.28 4.08
C GLU A 72 -12.14 7.17 3.08
N THR A 73 -10.94 7.62 3.43
CA THR A 73 -10.15 8.49 2.56
C THR A 73 -9.40 7.73 1.49
N LYS A 74 -9.28 6.42 1.64
CA LYS A 74 -8.45 5.54 0.82
C LYS A 74 -6.97 5.93 0.83
N LEU A 75 -6.56 6.70 1.80
CA LEU A 75 -5.15 7.05 1.98
C LEU A 75 -4.44 6.10 2.96
N ASN A 76 -5.21 5.35 3.70
CA ASN A 76 -4.69 4.37 4.66
C ASN A 76 -5.32 3.01 4.40
N PHE A 77 -4.60 1.96 4.72
CA PHE A 77 -5.15 0.61 4.65
C PHE A 77 -4.59 -0.24 5.78
N PHE A 78 -5.25 -1.36 6.03
CA PHE A 78 -4.85 -2.28 7.09
C PHE A 78 -5.27 -3.70 6.72
N ALA A 79 -4.61 -4.67 7.34
CA ALA A 79 -4.97 -6.07 7.13
C ALA A 79 -6.24 -6.42 7.92
N VAL A 80 -7.10 -7.19 7.31
CA VAL A 80 -8.36 -7.61 7.95
C VAL A 80 -8.46 -9.12 8.09
#